data_c08b42ace3f5955b2e904d11ffb0a0ff
#
_entry.id   c08b42ace3f5955b2e904d11ffb0a0ff
#
_cell.length_a   1.000
_cell.length_b   1.000
_cell.length_c   1.000
_cell.angle_alpha   90.00
_cell.angle_beta   90.00
_cell.angle_gamma   90.00
#
_symmetry.space_group_name_H-M   'P 1'
#
loop_
_entity.id
_entity.type
_entity.pdbx_description
1 polymer ?
#
loop_
_entity_poly.entity_id
_entity_poly.type
_entity_poly.pdbx_seq_one_letter_code
_entity_poly.pdbx_strand_id
1 'polypeptide(L)'
;MIDENAPALFVADEQGRYHPTRYAIGPWDPRLLHGGATGGLVAHVLEMADPAPALQFTRLSIDLLRPVPLAPLTAEVKVVRTGTRLCVLSAELRHNDKTVVLAQALKLKPEAVTVPEHARPDWPLPADPETLSVTDLMGRALPPPDARRPSMHHA
;
A
#
# COMPACT_ATOMS: atom_id res chain seq x y z
N MET A 1 -18.27 -11.41 -13.76
CA MET A 1 -17.11 -12.32 -13.91
C MET A 1 -15.88 -11.45 -13.65
N ILE A 2 -15.04 -11.81 -12.68
CA ILE A 2 -13.83 -11.05 -12.35
C ILE A 2 -12.77 -11.36 -13.40
N ASP A 3 -12.14 -10.30 -13.94
CA ASP A 3 -11.02 -10.44 -14.88
C ASP A 3 -9.70 -10.60 -14.11
N GLU A 4 -9.24 -11.84 -13.98
CA GLU A 4 -7.96 -12.16 -13.33
C GLU A 4 -6.74 -11.62 -14.09
N ASN A 5 -6.92 -11.16 -15.33
CA ASN A 5 -5.88 -10.56 -16.16
C ASN A 5 -5.97 -9.03 -16.23
N ALA A 6 -6.88 -8.42 -15.47
CA ALA A 6 -6.95 -6.97 -15.37
C ALA A 6 -5.57 -6.39 -15.03
N PRO A 7 -5.17 -5.24 -15.59
CA PRO A 7 -3.88 -4.60 -15.31
C PRO A 7 -3.88 -3.89 -13.94
N ALA A 8 -4.30 -4.59 -12.91
CA ALA A 8 -4.41 -4.15 -11.52
C ALA A 8 -3.99 -5.28 -10.59
N LEU A 9 -3.60 -4.97 -9.36
CA LEU A 9 -3.28 -5.99 -8.35
C LEU A 9 -4.56 -6.66 -7.81
N PHE A 10 -5.64 -5.89 -7.69
CA PHE A 10 -6.93 -6.35 -7.21
C PHE A 10 -8.07 -5.79 -8.05
N VAL A 11 -9.17 -6.53 -8.13
CA VAL A 11 -10.43 -6.09 -8.71
C VAL A 11 -11.51 -6.21 -7.65
N ALA A 12 -12.21 -5.12 -7.36
CA ALA A 12 -13.34 -5.16 -6.43
C ALA A 12 -14.59 -5.72 -7.13
N ASP A 13 -15.36 -6.56 -6.43
CA ASP A 13 -16.68 -6.99 -6.89
C ASP A 13 -17.80 -6.10 -6.31
N GLU A 14 -19.03 -6.36 -6.75
CA GLU A 14 -20.23 -5.62 -6.29
C GLU A 14 -20.53 -5.79 -4.80
N GLN A 15 -19.97 -6.82 -4.16
CA GLN A 15 -20.08 -7.08 -2.73
C GLN A 15 -18.95 -6.44 -1.92
N GLY A 16 -18.07 -5.67 -2.57
CA GLY A 16 -16.92 -5.01 -1.94
C GLY A 16 -15.79 -5.96 -1.55
N ARG A 17 -15.72 -7.17 -2.13
CA ARG A 17 -14.59 -8.06 -1.96
C ARG A 17 -13.52 -7.75 -2.98
N TYR A 18 -12.28 -7.84 -2.57
CA TYR A 18 -11.10 -7.60 -3.40
C TYR A 18 -10.55 -8.93 -3.91
N HIS A 19 -10.64 -9.14 -5.21
CA HIS A 19 -10.15 -10.33 -5.90
C HIS A 19 -8.75 -10.07 -6.42
N PRO A 20 -7.73 -10.82 -5.96
CA PRO A 20 -6.38 -10.65 -6.45
C PRO A 20 -6.27 -11.14 -7.90
N THR A 21 -5.48 -10.44 -8.69
CA THR A 21 -5.08 -10.86 -10.03
C THR A 21 -3.74 -11.62 -10.00
N ARG A 22 -3.31 -12.12 -11.15
CA ARG A 22 -1.99 -12.75 -11.31
C ARG A 22 -0.81 -11.85 -10.92
N TYR A 23 -1.00 -10.52 -10.95
CA TYR A 23 0.05 -9.55 -10.62
C TYR A 23 0.26 -9.39 -9.11
N ALA A 24 -0.65 -9.89 -8.29
CA ALA A 24 -0.55 -9.88 -6.84
C ALA A 24 0.18 -11.11 -6.27
N ILE A 25 0.58 -12.07 -7.11
CA ILE A 25 1.22 -13.33 -6.70
C ILE A 25 2.57 -13.05 -6.02
N GLY A 26 2.79 -13.68 -4.87
CA GLY A 26 4.05 -13.62 -4.16
C GLY A 26 5.16 -14.46 -4.82
N PRO A 27 6.44 -14.12 -4.61
CA PRO A 27 7.56 -14.83 -5.22
C PRO A 27 7.86 -16.19 -4.54
N TRP A 28 7.37 -16.40 -3.33
CA TRP A 28 7.72 -17.58 -2.51
C TRP A 28 6.76 -18.75 -2.68
N ASP A 29 5.47 -18.46 -2.80
CA ASP A 29 4.43 -19.46 -3.00
C ASP A 29 3.35 -18.86 -3.93
N PRO A 30 3.04 -19.50 -5.06
CA PRO A 30 2.04 -19.00 -6.02
C PRO A 30 0.62 -18.96 -5.45
N ARG A 31 0.37 -19.57 -4.29
CA ARG A 31 -0.92 -19.53 -3.59
C ARG A 31 -1.05 -18.34 -2.64
N LEU A 32 0.01 -17.54 -2.46
CA LEU A 32 0.09 -16.44 -1.52
C LEU A 32 0.29 -15.10 -2.24
N LEU A 33 -0.24 -14.05 -1.64
CA LEU A 33 -0.02 -12.68 -2.09
C LEU A 33 1.39 -12.20 -1.80
N HIS A 34 1.89 -11.36 -2.67
CA HIS A 34 3.07 -10.54 -2.39
C HIS A 34 2.77 -9.56 -1.25
N GLY A 35 3.69 -9.40 -0.30
CA GLY A 35 3.51 -8.48 0.83
C GLY A 35 3.28 -7.02 0.40
N GLY A 36 3.93 -6.57 -0.67
CA GLY A 36 3.71 -5.24 -1.26
C GLY A 36 2.31 -5.08 -1.86
N ALA A 37 1.77 -6.11 -2.52
CA ALA A 37 0.39 -6.09 -3.01
C ALA A 37 -0.60 -5.99 -1.86
N THR A 38 -0.39 -6.77 -0.79
CA THR A 38 -1.20 -6.70 0.43
C THR A 38 -1.13 -5.32 1.08
N GLY A 39 0.07 -4.72 1.17
CA GLY A 39 0.26 -3.37 1.69
C GLY A 39 -0.43 -2.30 0.83
N GLY A 40 -0.37 -2.45 -0.49
CA GLY A 40 -1.09 -1.57 -1.42
C GLY A 40 -2.60 -1.63 -1.23
N LEU A 41 -3.17 -2.82 -1.04
CA LEU A 41 -4.60 -2.95 -0.74
C LEU A 41 -4.97 -2.27 0.58
N VAL A 42 -4.15 -2.46 1.63
CA VAL A 42 -4.35 -1.77 2.92
C VAL A 42 -4.34 -0.26 2.76
N ALA A 43 -3.37 0.29 2.04
CA ALA A 43 -3.29 1.73 1.77
C ALA A 43 -4.53 2.22 1.01
N HIS A 44 -4.93 1.51 -0.03
CA HIS A 44 -6.11 1.83 -0.85
C HIS A 44 -7.39 1.90 0.00
N VAL A 45 -7.69 0.89 0.81
CA VAL A 45 -8.93 0.89 1.61
C VAL A 45 -8.93 1.96 2.69
N LEU A 46 -7.76 2.32 3.23
CA LEU A 46 -7.61 3.42 4.17
C LEU A 46 -7.83 4.79 3.51
N GLU A 47 -7.34 4.96 2.28
CA GLU A 47 -7.56 6.18 1.48
C GLU A 47 -9.03 6.34 1.09
N MET A 48 -9.68 5.25 0.65
CA MET A 48 -11.10 5.28 0.27
C MET A 48 -12.04 5.61 1.45
N ALA A 49 -11.67 5.22 2.66
CA ALA A 49 -12.47 5.46 3.87
C ALA A 49 -12.07 6.75 4.61
N ASP A 50 -11.16 7.55 4.06
CA ASP A 50 -10.56 8.68 4.75
C ASP A 50 -11.53 9.82 5.03
N PRO A 51 -11.84 10.12 6.31
CA PRO A 51 -12.74 11.22 6.68
C PRO A 51 -12.03 12.59 6.74
N ALA A 52 -10.71 12.63 6.56
CA ALA A 52 -9.89 13.82 6.76
C ALA A 52 -8.86 14.02 5.63
N PRO A 53 -9.32 14.28 4.39
CA PRO A 53 -8.44 14.39 3.21
C PRO A 53 -7.42 15.53 3.29
N ALA A 54 -7.66 16.54 4.12
CA ALA A 54 -6.71 17.64 4.36
C ALA A 54 -5.50 17.23 5.23
N LEU A 55 -5.53 16.08 5.87
CA LEU A 55 -4.43 15.53 6.65
C LEU A 55 -3.60 14.56 5.78
N GLN A 56 -2.30 14.55 6.01
CA GLN A 56 -1.36 13.70 5.29
C GLN A 56 -1.08 12.41 6.06
N PHE A 57 -1.01 11.28 5.37
CA PHE A 57 -0.53 10.04 5.97
C PHE A 57 0.94 10.18 6.36
N THR A 58 1.24 9.91 7.63
CA THR A 58 2.59 10.05 8.21
C THR A 58 3.13 8.74 8.77
N ARG A 59 2.26 7.80 9.04
CA ARG A 59 2.64 6.45 9.47
C ARG A 59 1.58 5.46 9.01
N LEU A 60 2.05 4.33 8.50
CA LEU A 60 1.26 3.13 8.23
C LEU A 60 1.99 1.94 8.84
N SER A 61 1.36 1.30 9.82
CA SER A 61 1.83 0.05 10.42
C SER A 61 0.95 -1.08 9.93
N ILE A 62 1.54 -2.17 9.47
CA ILE A 62 0.83 -3.33 8.91
C ILE A 62 1.38 -4.59 9.56
N ASP A 63 0.50 -5.35 10.20
CA ASP A 63 0.80 -6.62 10.83
C ASP A 63 0.20 -7.76 10.00
N LEU A 64 1.04 -8.53 9.34
CA LEU A 64 0.65 -9.75 8.63
C LEU A 64 0.53 -10.89 9.65
N LEU A 65 -0.68 -11.13 10.14
CA LEU A 65 -0.93 -12.13 11.19
C LEU A 65 -0.79 -13.57 10.68
N ARG A 66 -0.96 -13.76 9.38
CA ARG A 66 -0.91 -15.04 8.66
C ARG A 66 -0.44 -14.82 7.23
N PRO A 67 0.05 -15.88 6.55
CA PRO A 67 0.21 -15.84 5.10
C PRO A 67 -1.12 -15.44 4.44
N VAL A 68 -1.09 -14.39 3.61
CA VAL A 68 -2.29 -13.88 2.95
C VAL A 68 -2.52 -14.68 1.67
N PRO A 69 -3.65 -15.40 1.54
CA PRO A 69 -3.87 -16.26 0.39
C PRO A 69 -4.18 -15.47 -0.89
N LEU A 70 -3.83 -16.06 -2.04
CA LEU A 70 -4.25 -15.58 -3.36
C LEU A 70 -5.73 -15.90 -3.59
N ALA A 71 -6.60 -15.26 -2.82
CA ALA A 71 -8.03 -15.51 -2.79
C ALA A 71 -8.77 -14.20 -2.42
N PRO A 72 -10.10 -14.11 -2.62
CA PRO A 72 -10.86 -12.92 -2.29
C PRO A 72 -10.70 -12.51 -0.82
N LEU A 73 -10.50 -11.22 -0.61
CA LEU A 73 -10.38 -10.60 0.70
C LEU A 73 -11.53 -9.61 0.92
N THR A 74 -11.98 -9.50 2.17
CA THR A 74 -12.82 -8.40 2.62
C THR A 74 -12.00 -7.43 3.44
N ALA A 75 -12.37 -6.15 3.41
CA ALA A 75 -11.72 -5.11 4.19
C ALA A 75 -12.73 -4.41 5.10
N GLU A 76 -12.35 -4.17 6.33
CA GLU A 76 -13.09 -3.32 7.26
C GLU A 76 -12.18 -2.18 7.70
N VAL A 77 -12.65 -0.93 7.58
CA VAL A 77 -11.92 0.26 8.04
C VAL A 77 -12.72 0.93 9.13
N LYS A 78 -12.04 1.33 10.21
CA LYS A 78 -12.61 2.06 11.33
C LYS A 78 -11.88 3.37 11.55
N VAL A 79 -12.63 4.45 11.71
CA VAL A 79 -12.11 5.72 12.19
C VAL A 79 -11.96 5.61 13.70
N VAL A 80 -10.73 5.46 14.19
CA VAL A 80 -10.41 5.35 15.61
C VAL A 80 -10.50 6.73 16.27
N ARG A 81 -9.99 7.75 15.57
CA ARG A 81 -10.03 9.13 16.01
C ARG A 81 -9.96 10.07 14.83
N THR A 82 -10.77 11.12 14.84
CA THR A 82 -10.65 12.23 13.89
C THR A 82 -10.62 13.56 14.61
N GLY A 83 -9.87 14.51 14.08
CA GLY A 83 -9.74 15.86 14.58
C GLY A 83 -9.06 16.76 13.55
N THR A 84 -8.92 18.05 13.85
CA THR A 84 -8.37 19.05 12.93
C THR A 84 -6.88 18.90 12.64
N ARG A 85 -6.12 18.26 13.53
CA ARG A 85 -4.66 18.12 13.43
C ARG A 85 -4.21 16.67 13.29
N LEU A 86 -5.07 15.72 13.61
CA LEU A 86 -4.73 14.31 13.70
C LEU A 86 -5.95 13.45 13.37
N CYS A 87 -5.72 12.40 12.59
CA CYS A 87 -6.67 11.33 12.35
C CYS A 87 -5.97 9.97 12.51
N VAL A 88 -6.65 9.02 13.14
CA VAL A 88 -6.19 7.63 13.27
C VAL A 88 -7.25 6.74 12.66
N LEU A 89 -6.81 5.90 11.75
CA LEU A 89 -7.60 4.88 11.09
C LEU A 89 -7.04 3.49 11.44
N SER A 90 -7.89 2.50 11.50
CA SER A 90 -7.48 1.09 11.50
C SER A 90 -8.13 0.36 10.34
N ALA A 91 -7.43 -0.62 9.81
CA ALA A 91 -7.95 -1.52 8.78
C ALA A 91 -7.73 -2.97 9.18
N GLU A 92 -8.66 -3.82 8.77
CA GLU A 92 -8.59 -5.26 8.93
C GLU A 92 -8.89 -5.91 7.59
N LEU A 93 -7.97 -6.77 7.09
CA LEU A 93 -8.27 -7.63 5.94
C LEU A 93 -8.59 -9.03 6.44
N ARG A 94 -9.62 -9.64 5.84
CA ARG A 94 -10.12 -10.96 6.23
C ARG A 94 -10.25 -11.87 5.02
N HIS A 95 -9.99 -13.16 5.27
CA HIS A 95 -10.30 -14.24 4.34
C HIS A 95 -11.09 -15.32 5.09
N ASN A 96 -12.28 -15.69 4.56
CA ASN A 96 -13.18 -16.67 5.20
C ASN A 96 -13.38 -16.37 6.70
N ASP A 97 -13.78 -15.15 7.02
CA ASP A 97 -14.01 -14.63 8.39
C ASP A 97 -12.79 -14.64 9.34
N LYS A 98 -11.62 -15.02 8.83
CA LYS A 98 -10.37 -14.95 9.60
C LYS A 98 -9.60 -13.71 9.26
N THR A 99 -9.23 -12.93 10.27
CA THR A 99 -8.32 -11.79 10.11
C THR A 99 -6.95 -12.30 9.69
N VAL A 100 -6.48 -11.79 8.57
CA VAL A 100 -5.15 -12.10 8.01
C VAL A 100 -4.19 -10.92 8.14
N VAL A 101 -4.71 -9.69 8.14
CA VAL A 101 -3.93 -8.46 8.28
C VAL A 101 -4.63 -7.51 9.24
N LEU A 102 -3.85 -6.88 10.11
CA LEU A 102 -4.24 -5.69 10.86
C LEU A 102 -3.37 -4.52 10.43
N ALA A 103 -3.97 -3.33 10.36
CA ALA A 103 -3.22 -2.12 10.06
C ALA A 103 -3.72 -0.92 10.86
N GLN A 104 -2.82 0.02 11.08
CA GLN A 104 -3.12 1.31 11.66
C GLN A 104 -2.42 2.42 10.91
N ALA A 105 -3.17 3.46 10.55
CA ALA A 105 -2.67 4.65 9.91
C ALA A 105 -2.79 5.86 10.84
N LEU A 106 -1.76 6.71 10.82
CA LEU A 106 -1.76 8.02 11.44
C LEU A 106 -1.68 9.08 10.35
N LYS A 107 -2.59 10.05 10.40
CA LYS A 107 -2.56 11.26 9.57
C LYS A 107 -2.33 12.47 10.44
N LEU A 108 -1.50 13.39 9.98
CA LEU A 108 -1.22 14.66 10.65
C LEU A 108 -1.46 15.84 9.68
N LYS A 109 -1.79 16.99 10.26
CA LYS A 109 -1.85 18.23 9.50
C LYS A 109 -0.44 18.62 9.06
N PRO A 110 -0.17 18.82 7.76
CA PRO A 110 1.09 19.35 7.31
C PRO A 110 1.22 20.81 7.75
N GLU A 111 2.37 21.15 8.31
CA GLU A 111 2.70 22.52 8.69
C GLU A 111 4.12 22.86 8.20
N ALA A 112 4.30 24.08 7.72
CA ALA A 112 5.62 24.57 7.38
C ALA A 112 6.40 24.82 8.66
N VAL A 113 7.55 24.14 8.81
CA VAL A 113 8.45 24.32 9.94
C VAL A 113 9.75 24.94 9.45
N THR A 114 10.14 26.07 10.06
CA THR A 114 11.47 26.64 9.83
C THR A 114 12.51 25.80 10.56
N VAL A 115 13.30 25.04 9.80
CA VAL A 115 14.40 24.26 10.34
C VAL A 115 15.62 25.17 10.51
N PRO A 116 16.15 25.37 11.73
CA PRO A 116 17.39 26.12 11.96
C PRO A 116 18.55 25.50 11.17
N GLU A 117 19.48 26.35 10.70
CA GLU A 117 20.59 25.90 9.86
C GLU A 117 21.42 24.78 10.52
N HIS A 118 21.69 24.91 11.82
CA HIS A 118 22.45 23.91 12.58
C HIS A 118 21.71 22.56 12.75
N ALA A 119 20.41 22.51 12.50
CA ALA A 119 19.61 21.29 12.57
C ALA A 119 19.36 20.65 11.18
N ARG A 120 19.88 21.27 10.12
CA ARG A 120 19.85 20.69 8.78
C ARG A 120 20.98 19.67 8.65
N PRO A 121 20.67 18.42 8.33
CA PRO A 121 21.73 17.44 8.10
C PRO A 121 22.53 17.85 6.86
N ASP A 122 23.84 17.83 6.97
CA ASP A 122 24.77 18.02 5.86
C ASP A 122 24.96 16.68 5.13
N TRP A 123 23.86 16.14 4.60
CA TRP A 123 23.90 14.92 3.82
C TRP A 123 23.95 15.29 2.34
N PRO A 124 24.78 14.59 1.57
CA PRO A 124 24.75 14.74 0.11
C PRO A 124 23.35 14.39 -0.39
N LEU A 125 22.84 15.20 -1.30
CA LEU A 125 21.58 14.87 -1.98
C LEU A 125 21.72 13.47 -2.62
N PRO A 126 20.68 12.64 -2.51
CA PRO A 126 20.69 11.35 -3.21
C PRO A 126 20.85 11.60 -4.72
N ALA A 127 21.45 10.64 -5.42
CA ALA A 127 21.54 10.70 -6.88
C ALA A 127 20.14 10.83 -7.47
N ASP A 128 20.04 11.58 -8.58
CA ASP A 128 18.80 11.71 -9.32
C ASP A 128 18.27 10.31 -9.70
N PRO A 129 17.05 9.95 -9.31
CA PRO A 129 16.45 8.65 -9.64
C PRO A 129 16.51 8.32 -11.13
N GLU A 130 16.44 9.31 -12.02
CA GLU A 130 16.55 9.11 -13.47
C GLU A 130 17.94 8.66 -13.92
N THR A 131 18.97 8.92 -13.11
CA THR A 131 20.35 8.50 -13.40
C THR A 131 20.67 7.11 -12.86
N LEU A 132 19.77 6.51 -12.06
CA LEU A 132 19.99 5.19 -11.48
C LEU A 132 19.50 4.08 -12.40
N SER A 133 20.29 3.03 -12.52
CA SER A 133 19.81 1.80 -13.17
C SER A 133 18.81 1.12 -12.27
N VAL A 134 17.60 0.87 -12.79
CA VAL A 134 16.57 0.14 -12.07
C VAL A 134 16.84 -1.35 -12.17
N THR A 135 16.99 -1.99 -11.02
CA THR A 135 17.16 -3.45 -10.91
C THR A 135 16.03 -4.09 -10.11
N ASP A 136 15.79 -5.38 -10.34
CA ASP A 136 14.91 -6.17 -9.49
C ASP A 136 15.60 -6.48 -8.14
N LEU A 137 14.86 -7.14 -7.24
CA LEU A 137 15.39 -7.56 -5.92
C LEU A 137 16.59 -8.52 -6.01
N MET A 138 16.86 -9.10 -7.19
CA MET A 138 17.97 -10.01 -7.45
C MET A 138 19.12 -9.31 -8.19
N GLY A 139 19.06 -7.99 -8.34
CA GLY A 139 20.10 -7.18 -9.02
C GLY A 139 20.08 -7.27 -10.53
N ARG A 140 19.01 -7.78 -11.16
CA ARG A 140 18.89 -7.85 -12.62
C ARG A 140 18.35 -6.53 -13.15
N ALA A 141 18.94 -6.01 -14.23
CA ALA A 141 18.41 -4.83 -14.89
C ALA A 141 16.93 -5.04 -15.30
N LEU A 142 16.07 -4.11 -14.91
CA LEU A 142 14.68 -4.12 -15.32
C LEU A 142 14.54 -3.46 -16.68
N PRO A 143 13.63 -3.96 -17.54
CA PRO A 143 13.28 -3.27 -18.76
C PRO A 143 12.67 -1.90 -18.44
N PRO A 144 12.76 -0.92 -19.37
CA PRO A 144 12.21 0.41 -19.15
C PRO A 144 10.71 0.36 -18.80
N PRO A 145 10.20 1.35 -18.04
CA PRO A 145 8.84 1.35 -17.47
C PRO A 145 7.70 1.27 -18.51
N ASP A 146 7.96 1.65 -19.75
CA ASP A 146 7.01 1.54 -20.88
C ASP A 146 6.78 0.11 -21.37
N ALA A 147 7.57 -0.86 -20.93
CA ALA A 147 7.42 -2.26 -21.26
C ALA A 147 6.32 -2.96 -20.44
N ARG A 148 5.12 -2.40 -20.36
CA ARG A 148 3.84 -3.04 -19.97
C ARG A 148 3.82 -3.80 -18.64
N ARG A 149 4.51 -3.34 -17.63
CA ARG A 149 4.28 -3.80 -16.26
C ARG A 149 3.26 -2.87 -15.59
N PRO A 150 2.19 -3.40 -14.97
CA PRO A 150 1.35 -2.55 -14.14
C PRO A 150 2.23 -1.91 -13.08
N SER A 151 2.28 -0.60 -13.07
CA SER A 151 2.95 0.15 -12.02
C SER A 151 2.20 -0.11 -10.70
N MET A 152 2.91 -0.26 -9.60
CA MET A 152 2.28 -0.35 -8.27
C MET A 152 1.55 0.95 -7.88
N HIS A 153 1.65 1.99 -8.71
CA HIS A 153 0.98 3.28 -8.51
C HIS A 153 -0.47 3.32 -9.03
N HIS A 154 -1.00 2.22 -9.59
CA HIS A 154 -2.37 2.10 -10.09
C HIS A 154 -3.19 1.05 -9.34
N ALA A 155 -2.84 0.76 -8.10
CA ALA A 155 -3.69 -0.05 -7.23
C ALA A 155 -4.57 0.84 -6.35
#